data_fc17a938585daff0ef087b39858005a7
#
_entry.id   fc17a938585daff0ef087b39858005a7
#
_cell.length_a   1.000
_cell.length_b   1.000
_cell.length_c   1.000
_cell.angle_alpha   90.00
_cell.angle_beta   90.00
_cell.angle_gamma   90.00
#
_symmetry.space_group_name_H-M   'P 1'
#
loop_
_entity.id
_entity.type
_entity.pdbx_description
1 polymer ?
#
loop_
_entity_poly.entity_id
_entity_poly.type
_entity_poly.pdbx_seq_one_letter_code
_entity_poly.pdbx_strand_id
1 'polypeptide(L)'
;FHRLNVVPIALPPLRERTEDILPIAEHCGAMRALEYGYPPPAFTEEARRVLLSLPYPGNVRELMNRVERAVLASRGSDIEPCLLADPEEPPTHPGTPPIPPRGSVRDAEKALILSTLHRTKGNRSHAAVELGISVRTLRNKIHTYRLGGEAIP
;
A
#
# COMPACT_ATOMS: atom_id res chain seq x y z
N PHE A 1 20.76 -10.00 28.61
CA PHE A 1 21.18 -9.13 27.49
C PHE A 1 22.69 -9.09 27.33
N HIS A 2 23.46 -8.99 28.43
CA HIS A 2 24.92 -8.86 28.34
C HIS A 2 25.68 -10.13 27.90
N ARG A 3 25.09 -11.29 27.89
CA ARG A 3 25.76 -12.57 27.54
C ARG A 3 25.80 -12.86 26.01
N LEU A 4 25.04 -12.16 25.20
CA LEU A 4 24.94 -12.36 23.74
C LEU A 4 25.54 -11.22 22.92
N ASN A 5 25.83 -10.07 23.55
CA ASN A 5 26.33 -8.88 22.84
C ASN A 5 27.86 -8.80 22.94
N VAL A 6 28.58 -9.78 22.38
CA VAL A 6 30.04 -9.85 22.44
C VAL A 6 30.70 -8.88 21.45
N VAL A 7 30.09 -8.75 20.24
CA VAL A 7 30.54 -7.78 19.21
C VAL A 7 29.31 -7.20 18.55
N PRO A 8 28.93 -5.94 18.79
CA PRO A 8 27.82 -5.30 18.11
C PRO A 8 28.24 -4.91 16.68
N ILE A 9 27.53 -5.43 15.69
CA ILE A 9 27.65 -5.02 14.29
C ILE A 9 26.41 -4.22 13.92
N ALA A 10 26.57 -2.92 13.65
CA ALA A 10 25.50 -2.05 13.18
C ALA A 10 25.44 -2.09 11.65
N LEU A 11 24.31 -2.55 11.12
CA LEU A 11 24.04 -2.50 9.67
C LEU A 11 23.24 -1.24 9.36
N PRO A 12 23.68 -0.40 8.41
CA PRO A 12 22.91 0.76 7.99
C PRO A 12 21.60 0.32 7.33
N PRO A 13 20.50 1.10 7.45
CA PRO A 13 19.27 0.82 6.76
C PRO A 13 19.44 0.94 5.24
N LEU A 14 18.57 0.27 4.48
CA LEU A 14 18.69 0.17 3.02
C LEU A 14 18.70 1.53 2.33
N ARG A 15 17.96 2.52 2.85
CA ARG A 15 17.96 3.91 2.35
C ARG A 15 19.33 4.62 2.42
N GLU A 16 20.24 4.13 3.24
CA GLU A 16 21.61 4.67 3.38
C GLU A 16 22.64 3.92 2.53
N ARG A 17 22.21 2.84 1.86
CA ARG A 17 23.02 2.03 0.92
C ARG A 17 22.24 1.76 -0.36
N THR A 18 21.88 2.83 -1.04
CA THR A 18 21.06 2.80 -2.25
C THR A 18 21.68 2.00 -3.41
N GLU A 19 23.01 1.90 -3.42
CA GLU A 19 23.77 1.09 -4.37
C GLU A 19 23.44 -0.42 -4.28
N ASP A 20 23.00 -0.90 -3.13
CA ASP A 20 22.63 -2.30 -2.94
C ASP A 20 21.20 -2.62 -3.44
N ILE A 21 20.35 -1.61 -3.65
CA ILE A 21 18.92 -1.82 -3.96
C ILE A 21 18.76 -2.59 -5.27
N LEU A 22 19.39 -2.16 -6.35
CA LEU A 22 19.25 -2.80 -7.65
C LEU A 22 19.85 -4.21 -7.69
N PRO A 23 21.09 -4.45 -7.20
CA PRO A 23 21.67 -5.79 -7.14
C PRO A 23 20.80 -6.76 -6.35
N ILE A 24 20.25 -6.33 -5.20
CA ILE A 24 19.36 -7.16 -4.39
C ILE A 24 18.05 -7.43 -5.13
N ALA A 25 17.46 -6.42 -5.78
CA ALA A 25 16.21 -6.58 -6.52
C ALA A 25 16.37 -7.54 -7.70
N GLU A 26 17.44 -7.42 -8.48
CA GLU A 26 17.73 -8.28 -9.61
C GLU A 26 17.98 -9.73 -9.18
N HIS A 27 18.78 -9.92 -8.14
CA HIS A 27 19.05 -11.25 -7.59
C HIS A 27 17.75 -11.91 -7.05
N CYS A 28 16.97 -11.17 -6.28
CA CYS A 28 15.69 -11.64 -5.75
C CYS A 28 14.71 -11.95 -6.89
N GLY A 29 14.61 -11.07 -7.88
CA GLY A 29 13.73 -11.26 -9.04
C GLY A 29 14.07 -12.53 -9.83
N ALA A 30 15.35 -12.76 -10.10
CA ALA A 30 15.81 -13.96 -10.78
C ALA A 30 15.53 -15.24 -9.99
N MET A 31 15.80 -15.23 -8.68
CA MET A 31 15.53 -16.38 -7.81
C MET A 31 14.04 -16.71 -7.73
N ARG A 32 13.18 -15.70 -7.53
CA ARG A 32 11.73 -15.88 -7.45
C ARG A 32 11.14 -16.33 -8.79
N ALA A 33 11.58 -15.76 -9.90
CA ALA A 33 11.14 -16.19 -11.22
C ALA A 33 11.44 -17.68 -11.46
N LEU A 34 12.66 -18.13 -11.12
CA LEU A 34 13.04 -19.51 -11.23
C LEU A 34 12.16 -20.43 -10.36
N GLU A 35 11.88 -20.01 -9.12
CA GLU A 35 11.03 -20.76 -8.17
C GLU A 35 9.61 -20.94 -8.69
N TYR A 36 9.06 -19.94 -9.39
CA TYR A 36 7.73 -19.98 -10.00
C TYR A 36 7.72 -20.51 -11.44
N GLY A 37 8.87 -20.93 -11.98
CA GLY A 37 8.98 -21.48 -13.34
C GLY A 37 8.89 -20.42 -14.44
N TYR A 38 9.20 -19.17 -14.13
CA TYR A 38 9.26 -18.07 -15.10
C TYR A 38 10.70 -17.79 -15.55
N PRO A 39 10.91 -17.21 -16.75
CA PRO A 39 12.21 -16.67 -17.12
C PRO A 39 12.58 -15.50 -16.18
N PRO A 40 13.90 -15.28 -15.94
CA PRO A 40 14.35 -14.15 -15.14
C PRO A 40 13.87 -12.82 -15.79
N PRO A 41 13.08 -12.00 -15.08
CA PRO A 41 12.58 -10.74 -15.63
C PRO A 41 13.66 -9.67 -15.62
N ALA A 42 13.64 -8.78 -16.60
CA ALA A 42 14.39 -7.54 -16.54
C ALA A 42 13.54 -6.42 -15.89
N PHE A 43 14.22 -5.47 -15.25
CA PHE A 43 13.58 -4.25 -14.77
C PHE A 43 13.73 -3.15 -15.81
N THR A 44 12.65 -2.51 -16.23
CA THR A 44 12.73 -1.34 -17.11
C THR A 44 13.50 -0.20 -16.42
N GLU A 45 14.05 0.74 -17.18
CA GLU A 45 14.76 1.90 -16.60
C GLU A 45 13.86 2.73 -15.66
N GLU A 46 12.58 2.85 -15.99
CA GLU A 46 11.59 3.51 -15.17
C GLU A 46 11.35 2.74 -13.86
N ALA A 47 11.27 1.42 -13.92
CA ALA A 47 11.13 0.56 -12.74
C ALA A 47 12.36 0.66 -11.82
N ARG A 48 13.57 0.71 -12.38
CA ARG A 48 14.82 0.92 -11.62
C ARG A 48 14.80 2.26 -10.89
N ARG A 49 14.36 3.34 -11.54
CA ARG A 49 14.21 4.66 -10.91
C ARG A 49 13.21 4.64 -9.76
N VAL A 50 12.07 3.96 -9.93
CA VAL A 50 11.09 3.79 -8.87
C VAL A 50 11.71 3.05 -7.69
N LEU A 51 12.39 1.92 -7.90
CA LEU A 51 13.08 1.17 -6.83
C LEU A 51 14.04 2.05 -6.04
N LEU A 52 14.84 2.90 -6.71
CA LEU A 52 15.79 3.79 -6.05
C LEU A 52 15.12 4.94 -5.27
N SER A 53 13.90 5.32 -5.61
CA SER A 53 13.18 6.45 -4.98
C SER A 53 12.42 6.07 -3.70
N LEU A 54 12.24 4.79 -3.43
CA LEU A 54 11.43 4.31 -2.31
C LEU A 54 12.20 4.30 -0.98
N PRO A 55 11.53 4.63 0.15
CA PRO A 55 12.18 4.81 1.46
C PRO A 55 12.52 3.51 2.20
N TYR A 56 11.92 2.39 1.85
CA TYR A 56 12.10 1.05 2.46
C TYR A 56 12.14 1.02 3.99
N PRO A 57 11.08 1.41 4.71
CA PRO A 57 11.03 1.30 6.17
C PRO A 57 11.23 -0.14 6.67
N GLY A 58 10.81 -1.14 5.90
CA GLY A 58 11.04 -2.57 6.13
C GLY A 58 12.37 -3.10 5.59
N ASN A 59 13.27 -2.21 5.10
CA ASN A 59 14.58 -2.54 4.55
C ASN A 59 14.53 -3.62 3.45
N VAL A 60 15.50 -4.54 3.45
CA VAL A 60 15.61 -5.61 2.44
C VAL A 60 14.38 -6.51 2.39
N ARG A 61 13.71 -6.75 3.53
CA ARG A 61 12.50 -7.60 3.54
C ARG A 61 11.36 -6.96 2.74
N GLU A 62 11.19 -5.66 2.85
CA GLU A 62 10.18 -4.93 2.08
C GLU A 62 10.53 -4.93 0.59
N LEU A 63 11.78 -4.65 0.23
CA LEU A 63 12.27 -4.73 -1.15
C LEU A 63 11.99 -6.11 -1.75
N MET A 64 12.37 -7.19 -1.05
CA MET A 64 12.16 -8.56 -1.52
C MET A 64 10.67 -8.87 -1.73
N ASN A 65 9.79 -8.49 -0.80
CA ASN A 65 8.35 -8.70 -0.94
C ASN A 65 7.76 -7.93 -2.13
N ARG A 66 8.23 -6.71 -2.37
CA ARG A 66 7.81 -5.88 -3.50
C ARG A 66 8.22 -6.51 -4.83
N VAL A 67 9.47 -6.94 -4.93
CA VAL A 67 10.00 -7.62 -6.12
C VAL A 67 9.28 -8.94 -6.37
N GLU A 68 9.04 -9.74 -5.34
CA GLU A 68 8.30 -11.01 -5.47
C GLU A 68 6.89 -10.80 -6.03
N ARG A 69 6.14 -9.81 -5.52
CA ARG A 69 4.83 -9.46 -6.07
C ARG A 69 4.90 -9.02 -7.54
N ALA A 70 5.91 -8.23 -7.89
CA ALA A 70 6.11 -7.79 -9.26
C ALA A 70 6.43 -8.96 -10.20
N VAL A 71 7.25 -9.92 -9.78
CA VAL A 71 7.55 -11.14 -10.55
C VAL A 71 6.30 -11.98 -10.79
N LEU A 72 5.47 -12.17 -9.76
CA LEU A 72 4.20 -12.90 -9.89
C LEU A 72 3.23 -12.20 -10.84
N ALA A 73 3.17 -10.87 -10.77
CA ALA A 73 2.27 -10.08 -11.61
C ALA A 73 2.74 -10.00 -13.07
N SER A 74 4.06 -9.95 -13.30
CA SER A 74 4.66 -9.87 -14.65
C SER A 74 4.55 -11.17 -15.43
N ARG A 75 4.43 -12.32 -14.73
CA ARG A 75 4.36 -13.67 -15.32
C ARG A 75 5.48 -13.96 -16.34
N GLY A 76 6.68 -13.49 -16.07
CA GLY A 76 7.85 -13.69 -16.92
C GLY A 76 8.07 -12.61 -17.98
N SER A 77 7.28 -11.54 -17.98
CA SER A 77 7.56 -10.30 -18.72
C SER A 77 8.47 -9.38 -17.92
N ASP A 78 8.96 -8.32 -18.56
CA ASP A 78 9.74 -7.29 -17.88
C ASP A 78 8.93 -6.58 -16.81
N ILE A 79 9.60 -6.20 -15.73
CA ILE A 79 8.96 -5.51 -14.60
C ILE A 79 8.87 -4.02 -14.90
N GLU A 80 7.63 -3.55 -15.03
CA GLU A 80 7.28 -2.15 -15.21
C GLU A 80 7.04 -1.43 -13.86
N PRO A 81 7.10 -0.09 -13.82
CA PRO A 81 6.86 0.70 -12.60
C PRO A 81 5.54 0.40 -11.90
N CYS A 82 4.47 0.16 -12.65
CA CYS A 82 3.14 -0.11 -12.11
C CYS A 82 3.09 -1.40 -11.27
N LEU A 83 3.95 -2.39 -11.56
CA LEU A 83 4.04 -3.64 -10.82
C LEU A 83 4.77 -3.50 -9.48
N LEU A 84 5.51 -2.41 -9.30
CA LEU A 84 6.23 -2.09 -8.07
C LEU A 84 5.43 -1.21 -7.11
N ALA A 85 4.28 -0.70 -7.52
CA ALA A 85 3.40 0.07 -6.65
C ALA A 85 2.88 -0.82 -5.51
N ASP A 86 2.77 -0.26 -4.30
CA ASP A 86 2.11 -0.97 -3.23
C ASP A 86 0.60 -1.03 -3.51
N PRO A 87 -0.02 -2.20 -3.36
CA PRO A 87 -1.48 -2.31 -3.45
C PRO A 87 -2.20 -1.54 -2.33
N GLU A 88 -1.47 -1.12 -1.29
CA GLU A 88 -1.97 -0.27 -0.21
C GLU A 88 -1.76 1.23 -0.47
N GLU A 89 -0.97 1.64 -1.47
CA GLU A 89 -1.06 2.99 -2.00
C GLU A 89 -2.23 3.03 -3.00
N PRO A 90 -3.37 3.61 -2.62
CA PRO A 90 -4.44 3.80 -3.59
C PRO A 90 -3.87 4.61 -4.74
N PRO A 91 -4.19 4.26 -6.03
CA PRO A 91 -3.76 5.06 -7.15
C PRO A 91 -4.15 6.51 -6.85
N THR A 92 -3.17 7.41 -6.94
CA THR A 92 -3.37 8.86 -6.78
C THR A 92 -4.21 9.36 -7.96
N HIS A 93 -5.46 8.93 -8.01
CA HIS A 93 -6.45 9.59 -8.86
C HIS A 93 -6.78 10.92 -8.18
N PRO A 94 -6.64 12.05 -8.87
CA PRO A 94 -7.04 13.33 -8.32
C PRO A 94 -8.54 13.28 -8.01
N GLY A 95 -8.89 13.14 -6.73
CA GLY A 95 -10.27 13.09 -6.25
C GLY A 95 -10.62 12.03 -5.19
N THR A 96 -9.72 11.10 -4.86
CA THR A 96 -9.99 10.14 -3.78
C THR A 96 -9.32 10.64 -2.49
N PRO A 97 -10.08 10.90 -1.41
CA PRO A 97 -9.49 11.30 -0.14
C PRO A 97 -8.58 10.17 0.39
N PRO A 98 -7.38 10.49 0.93
CA PRO A 98 -6.46 9.50 1.43
C PRO A 98 -7.09 8.72 2.59
N ILE A 99 -7.09 7.38 2.48
CA ILE A 99 -7.45 6.52 3.60
C ILE A 99 -6.29 6.60 4.60
N PRO A 100 -6.51 6.98 5.85
CA PRO A 100 -5.43 7.13 6.83
C PRO A 100 -4.76 5.76 7.09
N PRO A 101 -3.42 5.68 7.08
CA PRO A 101 -2.67 4.42 7.09
C PRO A 101 -2.62 3.67 8.43
N ARG A 102 -3.43 4.02 9.43
CA ARG A 102 -3.65 3.28 10.69
C ARG A 102 -4.94 3.74 11.34
N GLY A 103 -6.06 3.29 10.80
CA GLY A 103 -7.36 3.43 11.44
C GLY A 103 -7.96 2.07 11.76
N SER A 104 -8.80 2.00 12.78
CA SER A 104 -9.61 0.81 13.01
C SER A 104 -10.56 0.63 11.80
N VAL A 105 -11.11 -0.59 11.60
CA VAL A 105 -12.16 -0.84 10.59
C VAL A 105 -13.29 0.21 10.71
N ARG A 106 -13.52 0.72 11.91
CA ARG A 106 -14.48 1.77 12.22
C ARG A 106 -14.11 3.12 11.60
N ASP A 107 -12.82 3.47 11.54
CA ASP A 107 -12.34 4.73 10.94
C ASP A 107 -12.41 4.66 9.41
N ALA A 108 -12.09 3.50 8.83
CA ALA A 108 -12.22 3.27 7.39
C ALA A 108 -13.70 3.30 6.95
N GLU A 109 -14.59 2.67 7.71
CA GLU A 109 -16.03 2.71 7.48
C GLU A 109 -16.58 4.13 7.56
N LYS A 110 -16.14 4.90 8.55
CA LYS A 110 -16.53 6.29 8.75
C LYS A 110 -16.08 7.15 7.57
N ALA A 111 -14.82 7.04 7.14
CA ALA A 111 -14.30 7.78 5.99
C ALA A 111 -15.09 7.47 4.70
N LEU A 112 -15.44 6.21 4.49
CA LEU A 112 -16.24 5.77 3.34
C LEU A 112 -17.66 6.37 3.37
N ILE A 113 -18.31 6.38 4.52
CA ILE A 113 -19.65 6.95 4.69
C ILE A 113 -19.63 8.46 4.43
N LEU A 114 -18.66 9.19 4.99
CA LEU A 114 -18.54 10.64 4.82
C LEU A 114 -18.25 11.02 3.37
N SER A 115 -17.32 10.34 2.71
CA SER A 115 -17.00 10.58 1.29
C SER A 115 -18.20 10.34 0.38
N THR A 116 -18.97 9.27 0.62
CA THR A 116 -20.17 8.96 -0.15
C THR A 116 -21.27 10.01 0.07
N LEU A 117 -21.46 10.48 1.31
CA LEU A 117 -22.41 11.55 1.61
C LEU A 117 -22.03 12.88 0.94
N HIS A 118 -20.75 13.23 0.90
CA HIS A 118 -20.28 14.41 0.16
C HIS A 118 -20.58 14.28 -1.33
N ARG A 119 -20.27 13.13 -1.94
CA ARG A 119 -20.52 12.87 -3.37
C ARG A 119 -22.01 12.90 -3.72
N THR A 120 -22.86 12.37 -2.85
CA THR A 120 -24.32 12.36 -3.02
C THR A 120 -25.01 13.65 -2.55
N LYS A 121 -24.23 14.70 -2.22
CA LYS A 121 -24.73 16.00 -1.73
C LYS A 121 -25.72 15.86 -0.56
N GLY A 122 -25.42 14.95 0.37
CA GLY A 122 -26.26 14.69 1.55
C GLY A 122 -27.48 13.80 1.30
N ASN A 123 -27.68 13.26 0.10
CA ASN A 123 -28.81 12.38 -0.21
C ASN A 123 -28.59 10.99 0.42
N ARG A 124 -29.21 10.77 1.60
CA ARG A 124 -29.04 9.56 2.42
C ARG A 124 -29.57 8.29 1.77
N SER A 125 -30.63 8.40 0.97
CA SER A 125 -31.21 7.25 0.27
C SER A 125 -30.27 6.77 -0.83
N HIS A 126 -29.72 7.68 -1.59
CA HIS A 126 -28.77 7.37 -2.65
C HIS A 126 -27.44 6.86 -2.08
N ALA A 127 -26.93 7.50 -1.02
CA ALA A 127 -25.73 7.06 -0.31
C ALA A 127 -25.87 5.64 0.29
N ALA A 128 -27.02 5.31 0.84
CA ALA A 128 -27.30 3.98 1.41
C ALA A 128 -27.26 2.88 0.34
N VAL A 129 -27.86 3.13 -0.84
CA VAL A 129 -27.82 2.21 -1.97
C VAL A 129 -26.38 1.99 -2.45
N GLU A 130 -25.61 3.05 -2.57
CA GLU A 130 -24.22 3.00 -3.04
C GLU A 130 -23.29 2.29 -2.06
N LEU A 131 -23.53 2.44 -0.74
CA LEU A 131 -22.80 1.77 0.32
C LEU A 131 -23.26 0.32 0.58
N GLY A 132 -24.32 -0.15 -0.09
CA GLY A 132 -24.89 -1.48 0.12
C GLY A 132 -25.51 -1.70 1.51
N ILE A 133 -25.92 -0.63 2.21
CA ILE A 133 -26.49 -0.70 3.55
C ILE A 133 -27.92 -0.13 3.59
N SER A 134 -28.68 -0.48 4.62
CA SER A 134 -30.02 0.10 4.78
C SER A 134 -29.96 1.59 5.15
N VAL A 135 -30.95 2.37 4.71
CA VAL A 135 -31.07 3.80 5.09
C VAL A 135 -31.16 3.97 6.62
N ARG A 136 -31.73 3.01 7.32
CA ARG A 136 -31.81 2.97 8.79
C ARG A 136 -30.42 2.82 9.40
N THR A 137 -29.61 1.89 8.87
CA THR A 137 -28.22 1.68 9.31
C THR A 137 -27.38 2.94 9.08
N LEU A 138 -27.50 3.57 7.93
CA LEU A 138 -26.77 4.80 7.61
C LEU A 138 -27.17 5.94 8.56
N ARG A 139 -28.47 6.13 8.86
CA ARG A 139 -28.94 7.14 9.83
C ARG A 139 -28.38 6.92 11.23
N ASN A 140 -28.36 5.69 11.72
CA ASN A 140 -27.82 5.36 13.03
C ASN A 140 -26.30 5.67 13.09
N LYS A 141 -25.54 5.33 12.06
CA LYS A 141 -24.12 5.61 11.99
C LYS A 141 -23.84 7.13 11.94
N ILE A 142 -24.58 7.88 11.14
CA ILE A 142 -24.50 9.36 11.08
C ILE A 142 -24.81 9.97 12.46
N HIS A 143 -25.82 9.46 13.15
CA HIS A 143 -26.17 9.94 14.50
C HIS A 143 -25.02 9.71 15.49
N THR A 144 -24.41 8.52 15.45
CA THR A 144 -23.27 8.18 16.31
C THR A 144 -22.06 9.08 16.05
N TYR A 145 -21.80 9.42 14.78
CA TYR A 145 -20.68 10.30 14.40
C TYR A 145 -20.92 11.76 14.79
N ARG A 146 -22.16 12.25 14.70
CA ARG A 146 -22.54 13.59 15.20
C ARG A 146 -22.36 13.75 16.71
N LEU A 147 -22.69 12.72 17.48
CA LEU A 147 -22.42 12.69 18.93
C LEU A 147 -20.92 12.72 19.24
N GLY A 148 -20.08 12.27 18.31
CA GLY A 148 -18.63 12.36 18.39
C GLY A 148 -18.03 13.71 17.98
N GLY A 149 -18.84 14.75 17.71
CA GLY A 149 -18.38 16.12 17.45
C GLY A 149 -18.08 16.44 15.99
N GLU A 150 -18.57 15.66 15.01
CA GLU A 150 -18.27 15.87 13.60
C GLU A 150 -19.33 16.63 12.82
N ALA A 151 -18.89 17.57 12.00
CA ALA A 151 -19.73 18.26 11.03
C ALA A 151 -20.02 17.33 9.83
N ILE A 152 -21.27 16.88 9.72
CA ILE A 152 -21.73 16.02 8.63
C ILE A 152 -22.69 16.82 7.76
N PRO A 153 -22.50 16.85 6.42
CA PRO A 153 -23.39 17.54 5.49
C PRO A 153 -24.80 16.96 5.47
#